data_882a330ce4975b02dbdba9ca58947ddc
#
_entry.id   882a330ce4975b02dbdba9ca58947ddc
#
_cell.length_a   1.000
_cell.length_b   1.000
_cell.length_c   1.000
_cell.angle_alpha   90.00
_cell.angle_beta   90.00
_cell.angle_gamma   90.00
#
_symmetry.space_group_name_H-M   'P 1'
#
loop_
_entity.id
_entity.type
_entity.pdbx_description
1 polymer ?
#
loop_
_entity_poly.entity_id
_entity_poly.type
_entity_poly.pdbx_seq_one_letter_code
_entity_poly.pdbx_strand_id
1 'polypeptide(L)'
;MKKALLAGSLLAAAPIAALTAQNWDATFEQTQQGHQIGNPEAATQLIAFISYSCSHCASFEVESDAPLRINYIMPGALNLEVRHVIRNPLDLAAALTAECGDESKFWGNHRAIIRKQDEWLQVAIDAQPSQTQRWTSGPMASRMRAIAGDLDFYELMEPRGYNVSQLDQCLGDEAAMQDIVARMEADNAAFEIPGTPSFAVNGNMLPGVHSWAALQPHLNTQ
;
A
#
# COMPACT_ATOMS: atom_id res chain seq x y z
N MET A 1 36.75 -37.01 64.09
CA MET A 1 35.59 -36.16 63.81
C MET A 1 35.69 -35.69 62.38
N LYS A 2 34.94 -36.32 61.43
CA LYS A 2 34.95 -35.99 60.02
C LYS A 2 33.78 -35.03 59.68
N LYS A 3 34.08 -33.82 59.23
CA LYS A 3 33.07 -32.84 58.77
C LYS A 3 32.77 -33.13 57.34
N ALA A 4 31.52 -33.47 57.03
CA ALA A 4 30.97 -33.57 55.64
C ALA A 4 30.57 -32.18 55.20
N LEU A 5 31.12 -31.74 54.09
CA LEU A 5 30.70 -30.53 53.34
C LEU A 5 29.58 -30.96 52.36
N LEU A 6 28.39 -30.43 52.56
CA LEU A 6 27.27 -30.51 51.58
C LEU A 6 27.44 -29.40 50.55
N ALA A 7 27.72 -29.79 49.31
CA ALA A 7 27.73 -28.89 48.18
C ALA A 7 26.28 -28.74 47.65
N GLY A 8 25.68 -27.58 47.87
CA GLY A 8 24.38 -27.25 47.32
C GLY A 8 24.51 -26.81 45.83
N SER A 9 23.95 -27.57 44.93
CA SER A 9 23.82 -27.18 43.50
C SER A 9 22.69 -26.18 43.34
N LEU A 10 23.03 -24.92 43.05
CA LEU A 10 22.06 -23.93 42.55
C LEU A 10 21.70 -24.25 41.09
N LEU A 11 20.50 -24.75 40.87
CA LEU A 11 19.93 -24.76 39.52
C LEU A 11 19.51 -23.33 39.15
N ALA A 12 20.24 -22.71 38.25
CA ALA A 12 19.84 -21.44 37.61
C ALA A 12 18.70 -21.71 36.64
N ALA A 13 17.48 -21.27 36.99
CA ALA A 13 16.35 -21.26 36.04
C ALA A 13 16.59 -20.16 35.01
N ALA A 14 16.85 -20.54 33.75
CA ALA A 14 16.89 -19.59 32.65
C ALA A 14 15.48 -19.06 32.39
N PRO A 15 15.28 -17.74 32.20
CA PRO A 15 13.97 -17.20 31.87
C PRO A 15 13.58 -17.73 30.47
N ILE A 16 12.45 -18.40 30.39
CA ILE A 16 11.79 -18.73 29.10
C ILE A 16 11.24 -17.39 28.60
N ALA A 17 11.94 -16.76 27.67
CA ALA A 17 11.39 -15.65 26.92
C ALA A 17 10.17 -16.17 26.12
N ALA A 18 8.98 -15.73 26.50
CA ALA A 18 7.79 -15.99 25.72
C ALA A 18 7.99 -15.32 24.35
N LEU A 19 8.19 -16.11 23.31
CA LEU A 19 8.13 -15.64 21.92
C LEU A 19 6.69 -15.19 21.69
N THR A 20 6.43 -13.89 21.84
CA THR A 20 5.18 -13.30 21.33
C THR A 20 5.23 -13.46 19.81
N ALA A 21 4.28 -14.19 19.24
CA ALA A 21 4.17 -14.31 17.79
C ALA A 21 4.04 -12.90 17.20
N GLN A 22 4.97 -12.53 16.31
CA GLN A 22 4.95 -11.23 15.65
C GLN A 22 3.71 -11.15 14.76
N ASN A 23 2.95 -10.05 14.88
CA ASN A 23 1.79 -9.81 14.02
C ASN A 23 2.23 -9.08 12.75
N TRP A 24 2.67 -9.83 11.78
CA TRP A 24 3.13 -9.29 10.50
C TRP A 24 2.04 -8.59 9.70
N ASP A 25 0.78 -8.95 9.89
CA ASP A 25 -0.37 -8.30 9.25
C ASP A 25 -0.68 -6.89 9.81
N ALA A 26 -0.04 -6.52 10.92
CA ALA A 26 -0.08 -5.19 11.51
C ALA A 26 1.31 -4.52 11.57
N THR A 27 2.27 -5.02 10.81
CA THR A 27 3.59 -4.41 10.66
C THR A 27 3.63 -3.63 9.37
N PHE A 28 3.64 -2.30 9.49
CA PHE A 28 3.59 -1.35 8.37
C PHE A 28 4.82 -0.47 8.39
N GLU A 29 5.30 -0.09 7.22
CA GLU A 29 6.38 0.85 7.04
C GLU A 29 6.20 1.65 5.75
N GLN A 30 6.41 2.96 5.80
CA GLN A 30 6.60 3.78 4.62
C GLN A 30 8.07 3.73 4.22
N THR A 31 8.35 3.22 3.03
CA THR A 31 9.70 3.19 2.45
C THR A 31 10.00 4.46 1.68
N GLN A 32 11.20 4.54 1.10
CA GLN A 32 11.53 5.63 0.17
C GLN A 32 10.73 5.58 -1.13
N GLN A 33 10.13 4.43 -1.50
CA GLN A 33 9.44 4.23 -2.78
C GLN A 33 7.95 3.95 -2.64
N GLY A 34 7.51 3.39 -1.51
CA GLY A 34 6.13 2.98 -1.34
C GLY A 34 5.76 2.64 0.10
N HIS A 35 4.82 1.74 0.24
CA HIS A 35 4.28 1.33 1.54
C HIS A 35 4.32 -0.18 1.69
N GLN A 36 4.96 -0.65 2.76
CA GLN A 36 5.14 -2.06 3.07
C GLN A 36 4.15 -2.56 4.12
N ILE A 37 3.81 -3.86 4.02
CA ILE A 37 3.13 -4.65 5.03
C ILE A 37 3.76 -6.03 5.08
N GLY A 38 4.05 -6.53 6.27
CA GLY A 38 4.59 -7.87 6.46
C GLY A 38 5.93 -7.89 7.17
N ASN A 39 6.63 -9.00 7.02
CA ASN A 39 7.97 -9.18 7.58
C ASN A 39 9.01 -8.52 6.65
N PRO A 40 9.70 -7.43 7.06
CA PRO A 40 10.70 -6.79 6.21
C PRO A 40 11.89 -7.70 5.89
N GLU A 41 12.11 -8.76 6.70
CA GLU A 41 13.17 -9.77 6.49
C GLU A 41 12.62 -11.06 5.82
N ALA A 42 11.41 -11.03 5.27
CA ALA A 42 10.85 -12.18 4.58
C ALA A 42 11.70 -12.58 3.37
N ALA A 43 11.80 -13.88 3.11
CA ALA A 43 12.51 -14.39 1.95
C ALA A 43 11.88 -13.94 0.62
N THR A 44 10.58 -13.66 0.63
CA THR A 44 9.84 -13.14 -0.53
C THR A 44 9.53 -11.66 -0.34
N GLN A 45 10.17 -10.81 -1.14
CA GLN A 45 9.89 -9.37 -1.24
C GLN A 45 9.08 -9.13 -2.50
N LEU A 46 7.78 -8.83 -2.34
CA LEU A 46 6.86 -8.56 -3.46
C LEU A 46 6.63 -7.06 -3.59
N ILE A 47 6.90 -6.51 -4.77
CA ILE A 47 6.51 -5.15 -5.13
C ILE A 47 5.32 -5.24 -6.09
N ALA A 48 4.25 -4.49 -5.79
CA ALA A 48 3.09 -4.31 -6.65
C ALA A 48 3.03 -2.86 -7.15
N PHE A 49 3.23 -2.67 -8.44
CA PHE A 49 3.07 -1.38 -9.11
C PHE A 49 1.62 -1.21 -9.53
N ILE A 50 0.91 -0.28 -8.91
CA ILE A 50 -0.53 -0.10 -9.09
C ILE A 50 -0.91 1.33 -9.50
N SER A 51 -2.01 1.45 -10.23
CA SER A 51 -2.72 2.70 -10.47
C SER A 51 -4.13 2.58 -9.93
N TYR A 52 -4.61 3.60 -9.23
CA TYR A 52 -5.96 3.60 -8.68
C TYR A 52 -7.06 3.62 -9.75
N SER A 53 -6.80 4.21 -10.93
CA SER A 53 -7.74 4.23 -12.05
C SER A 53 -7.66 2.98 -12.95
N CYS A 54 -6.87 1.97 -12.58
CA CYS A 54 -6.73 0.72 -13.33
C CYS A 54 -7.69 -0.35 -12.80
N SER A 55 -8.68 -0.77 -13.61
CA SER A 55 -9.64 -1.81 -13.23
C SER A 55 -8.97 -3.16 -12.87
N HIS A 56 -7.90 -3.53 -13.58
CA HIS A 56 -7.14 -4.74 -13.25
C HIS A 56 -6.43 -4.64 -11.88
N CYS A 57 -6.05 -3.43 -11.43
CA CYS A 57 -5.50 -3.22 -10.09
C CYS A 57 -6.58 -3.41 -9.00
N ALA A 58 -7.81 -2.93 -9.25
CA ALA A 58 -8.93 -3.18 -8.34
C ALA A 58 -9.29 -4.66 -8.27
N SER A 59 -9.31 -5.36 -9.41
CA SER A 59 -9.51 -6.81 -9.45
C SER A 59 -8.40 -7.53 -8.68
N PHE A 60 -7.13 -7.15 -8.89
CA PHE A 60 -6.00 -7.71 -8.15
C PHE A 60 -6.17 -7.53 -6.64
N GLU A 61 -6.50 -6.33 -6.16
CA GLU A 61 -6.73 -6.07 -4.73
C GLU A 61 -7.82 -6.99 -4.16
N VAL A 62 -8.95 -7.10 -4.84
CA VAL A 62 -10.09 -7.92 -4.37
C VAL A 62 -9.74 -9.41 -4.33
N GLU A 63 -9.03 -9.91 -5.35
CA GLU A 63 -8.69 -11.32 -5.49
C GLU A 63 -7.54 -11.74 -4.57
N SER A 64 -6.57 -10.84 -4.35
CA SER A 64 -5.32 -11.17 -3.68
C SER A 64 -5.28 -10.84 -2.18
N ASP A 65 -6.02 -9.85 -1.69
CA ASP A 65 -5.86 -9.35 -0.30
C ASP A 65 -5.98 -10.47 0.74
N ALA A 66 -7.05 -11.25 0.72
CA ALA A 66 -7.23 -12.32 1.69
C ALA A 66 -6.19 -13.45 1.55
N PRO A 67 -5.94 -14.03 0.35
CA PRO A 67 -4.93 -15.06 0.22
C PRO A 67 -3.50 -14.57 0.48
N LEU A 68 -3.12 -13.35 0.08
CA LEU A 68 -1.80 -12.80 0.42
C LEU A 68 -1.63 -12.66 1.93
N ARG A 69 -2.61 -12.09 2.61
CA ARG A 69 -2.53 -11.88 4.06
C ARG A 69 -2.47 -13.20 4.82
N ILE A 70 -3.40 -14.13 4.55
CA ILE A 70 -3.54 -15.36 5.32
C ILE A 70 -2.39 -16.34 5.03
N ASN A 71 -2.01 -16.50 3.78
CA ASN A 71 -1.08 -17.57 3.39
C ASN A 71 0.39 -17.13 3.37
N TYR A 72 0.67 -15.80 3.26
CA TYR A 72 2.04 -15.33 3.07
C TYR A 72 2.45 -14.26 4.09
N ILE A 73 1.62 -13.22 4.32
CA ILE A 73 2.00 -12.09 5.19
C ILE A 73 1.93 -12.50 6.66
N MET A 74 0.79 -13.02 7.13
CA MET A 74 0.60 -13.42 8.53
C MET A 74 1.63 -14.46 9.01
N PRO A 75 2.02 -15.46 8.20
CA PRO A 75 3.11 -16.36 8.56
C PRO A 75 4.51 -15.73 8.54
N GLY A 76 4.65 -14.50 8.02
CA GLY A 76 5.94 -13.81 7.88
C GLY A 76 6.78 -14.28 6.70
N ALA A 77 6.18 -15.00 5.75
CA ALA A 77 6.86 -15.53 4.57
C ALA A 77 7.03 -14.50 3.44
N LEU A 78 6.24 -13.41 3.47
CA LEU A 78 6.23 -12.38 2.44
C LEU A 78 6.14 -10.99 3.07
N ASN A 79 6.85 -10.04 2.45
CA ASN A 79 6.66 -8.61 2.60
C ASN A 79 6.08 -8.05 1.30
N LEU A 80 4.96 -7.35 1.38
CA LEU A 80 4.32 -6.69 0.24
C LEU A 80 4.61 -5.20 0.28
N GLU A 81 5.13 -4.64 -0.80
CA GLU A 81 5.24 -3.20 -1.01
C GLU A 81 4.34 -2.76 -2.16
N VAL A 82 3.45 -1.80 -1.90
CA VAL A 82 2.65 -1.13 -2.92
C VAL A 82 3.35 0.16 -3.34
N ARG A 83 3.52 0.35 -4.66
CA ARG A 83 4.09 1.54 -5.29
C ARG A 83 3.13 2.12 -6.31
N HIS A 84 2.98 3.44 -6.31
CA HIS A 84 2.01 4.13 -7.16
C HIS A 84 2.52 4.36 -8.57
N VAL A 85 1.66 4.06 -9.56
CA VAL A 85 1.84 4.46 -10.96
C VAL A 85 0.79 5.51 -11.29
N ILE A 86 1.22 6.75 -11.49
CA ILE A 86 0.36 7.90 -11.76
C ILE A 86 0.22 8.04 -13.27
N ARG A 87 -0.91 7.63 -13.83
CA ARG A 87 -1.21 7.70 -15.26
C ARG A 87 -2.02 8.94 -15.64
N ASN A 88 -2.71 9.52 -14.66
CA ASN A 88 -3.61 10.65 -14.85
C ASN A 88 -3.84 11.40 -13.51
N PRO A 89 -4.48 12.59 -13.52
CA PRO A 89 -4.73 13.36 -12.30
C PRO A 89 -5.61 12.65 -11.25
N LEU A 90 -6.48 11.71 -11.66
CA LEU A 90 -7.31 10.95 -10.72
C LEU A 90 -6.43 10.01 -9.86
N ASP A 91 -5.42 9.37 -10.47
CA ASP A 91 -4.46 8.55 -9.75
C ASP A 91 -3.72 9.36 -8.68
N LEU A 92 -3.31 10.59 -9.01
CA LEU A 92 -2.61 11.45 -8.06
C LEU A 92 -3.51 11.86 -6.89
N ALA A 93 -4.77 12.25 -7.16
CA ALA A 93 -5.72 12.59 -6.10
C ALA A 93 -6.01 11.38 -5.19
N ALA A 94 -6.16 10.19 -5.78
CA ALA A 94 -6.36 8.94 -5.03
C ALA A 94 -5.13 8.57 -4.19
N ALA A 95 -3.91 8.70 -4.75
CA ALA A 95 -2.67 8.44 -4.02
C ALA A 95 -2.47 9.39 -2.84
N LEU A 96 -2.68 10.70 -3.03
CA LEU A 96 -2.65 11.70 -1.95
C LEU A 96 -3.68 11.42 -0.86
N THR A 97 -4.87 10.94 -1.24
CA THR A 97 -5.91 10.55 -0.28
C THR A 97 -5.51 9.29 0.49
N ALA A 98 -4.89 8.32 -0.19
CA ALA A 98 -4.42 7.08 0.45
C ALA A 98 -3.27 7.33 1.43
N GLU A 99 -2.32 8.19 1.06
CA GLU A 99 -1.17 8.55 1.89
C GLU A 99 -1.51 9.61 2.98
N CYS A 100 -2.77 10.07 3.05
CA CYS A 100 -3.16 11.08 4.02
C CYS A 100 -3.07 10.57 5.45
N GLY A 101 -2.44 11.36 6.32
CA GLY A 101 -2.33 11.08 7.75
C GLY A 101 -1.11 10.26 8.15
N ASP A 102 -1.23 9.51 9.24
CA ASP A 102 -0.17 8.64 9.74
C ASP A 102 0.04 7.43 8.83
N GLU A 103 1.29 6.96 8.67
CA GLU A 103 1.66 5.83 7.82
C GLU A 103 0.87 4.56 8.11
N SER A 104 0.49 4.32 9.36
CA SER A 104 -0.34 3.18 9.77
C SER A 104 -1.74 3.18 9.17
N LYS A 105 -2.21 4.32 8.65
CA LYS A 105 -3.52 4.47 8.02
C LYS A 105 -3.50 4.09 6.53
N PHE A 106 -2.34 4.10 5.88
CA PHE A 106 -2.21 3.89 4.44
C PHE A 106 -2.97 2.65 3.96
N TRP A 107 -2.71 1.49 4.53
CA TRP A 107 -3.33 0.23 4.06
C TRP A 107 -4.84 0.22 4.15
N GLY A 108 -5.37 0.84 5.19
CA GLY A 108 -6.80 1.00 5.31
C GLY A 108 -7.37 1.97 4.28
N ASN A 109 -6.71 3.12 4.05
CA ASN A 109 -7.11 4.12 3.07
C ASN A 109 -7.01 3.55 1.66
N HIS A 110 -5.88 2.91 1.34
CA HIS A 110 -5.63 2.23 0.07
C HIS A 110 -6.78 1.28 -0.29
N ARG A 111 -7.11 0.36 0.63
CA ARG A 111 -8.22 -0.60 0.43
C ARG A 111 -9.57 0.08 0.25
N ALA A 112 -9.84 1.14 0.99
CA ALA A 112 -11.10 1.86 0.85
C ALA A 112 -11.26 2.47 -0.54
N ILE A 113 -10.21 3.10 -1.06
CA ILE A 113 -10.24 3.77 -2.37
C ILE A 113 -10.29 2.75 -3.51
N ILE A 114 -9.40 1.75 -3.50
CA ILE A 114 -9.27 0.84 -4.64
C ILE A 114 -10.46 -0.12 -4.76
N ARG A 115 -11.07 -0.54 -3.64
CA ARG A 115 -12.24 -1.42 -3.64
C ARG A 115 -13.53 -0.71 -4.02
N LYS A 116 -13.55 0.61 -3.96
CA LYS A 116 -14.66 1.46 -4.42
C LYS A 116 -14.42 2.03 -5.81
N GLN A 117 -13.39 1.51 -6.52
CA GLN A 117 -13.00 2.03 -7.82
C GLN A 117 -14.16 2.10 -8.81
N ASP A 118 -14.96 1.03 -8.95
CA ASP A 118 -16.05 0.98 -9.91
C ASP A 118 -17.06 2.13 -9.69
N GLU A 119 -17.32 2.48 -8.41
CA GLU A 119 -18.25 3.53 -8.05
C GLU A 119 -17.69 4.91 -8.46
N TRP A 120 -16.52 5.30 -7.95
CA TRP A 120 -15.95 6.61 -8.23
C TRP A 120 -15.41 6.76 -9.65
N LEU A 121 -14.94 5.67 -10.29
CA LEU A 121 -14.47 5.72 -11.68
C LEU A 121 -15.64 5.90 -12.64
N GLN A 122 -16.81 5.33 -12.34
CA GLN A 122 -18.01 5.58 -13.14
C GLN A 122 -18.42 7.06 -13.10
N VAL A 123 -18.34 7.72 -11.93
CA VAL A 123 -18.55 9.17 -11.82
C VAL A 123 -17.56 9.95 -12.70
N ALA A 124 -16.30 9.52 -12.74
CA ALA A 124 -15.29 10.15 -13.59
C ALA A 124 -15.58 9.95 -15.11
N ILE A 125 -16.08 8.78 -15.49
CA ILE A 125 -16.46 8.49 -16.89
C ILE A 125 -17.65 9.35 -17.31
N ASP A 126 -18.63 9.54 -16.43
CA ASP A 126 -19.87 10.31 -16.70
C ASP A 126 -19.72 11.82 -16.44
N ALA A 127 -18.49 12.26 -16.10
CA ALA A 127 -18.21 13.63 -15.69
C ALA A 127 -18.56 14.65 -16.79
N GLN A 128 -19.25 15.72 -16.37
CA GLN A 128 -19.59 16.82 -17.25
C GLN A 128 -18.35 17.65 -17.64
N PRO A 129 -18.35 18.35 -18.79
CA PRO A 129 -17.23 19.17 -19.22
C PRO A 129 -16.77 20.22 -18.17
N SER A 130 -17.70 20.77 -17.37
CA SER A 130 -17.37 21.68 -16.28
C SER A 130 -16.61 21.02 -15.12
N GLN A 131 -16.83 19.74 -14.87
CA GLN A 131 -16.09 18.96 -13.88
C GLN A 131 -14.68 18.66 -14.40
N THR A 132 -14.56 18.09 -15.59
CA THR A 132 -13.25 17.79 -16.18
C THR A 132 -12.39 19.03 -16.37
N GLN A 133 -13.00 20.20 -16.63
CA GLN A 133 -12.28 21.47 -16.67
C GLN A 133 -11.65 21.83 -15.32
N ARG A 134 -12.37 21.64 -14.19
CA ARG A 134 -11.79 21.86 -12.85
C ARG A 134 -10.65 20.91 -12.52
N TRP A 135 -10.67 19.70 -13.05
CA TRP A 135 -9.61 18.69 -12.84
C TRP A 135 -8.33 18.97 -13.61
N THR A 136 -8.44 19.75 -14.70
CA THR A 136 -7.34 19.99 -15.64
C THR A 136 -6.82 21.43 -15.64
N SER A 137 -7.55 22.37 -15.03
CA SER A 137 -7.23 23.80 -15.06
C SER A 137 -7.02 24.38 -13.68
N GLY A 138 -6.09 25.34 -13.57
CA GLY A 138 -5.79 26.04 -12.32
C GLY A 138 -4.68 25.39 -11.48
N PRO A 139 -4.49 25.89 -10.23
CA PRO A 139 -3.47 25.34 -9.32
C PRO A 139 -3.68 23.87 -9.01
N MET A 140 -2.59 23.12 -8.88
CA MET A 140 -2.64 21.67 -8.69
C MET A 140 -3.47 21.29 -7.45
N ALA A 141 -3.25 21.97 -6.32
CA ALA A 141 -4.04 21.76 -5.09
C ALA A 141 -5.55 21.91 -5.31
N SER A 142 -5.98 22.91 -6.11
CA SER A 142 -7.40 23.12 -6.42
C SER A 142 -7.95 21.98 -7.30
N ARG A 143 -7.13 21.48 -8.21
CA ARG A 143 -7.48 20.34 -9.09
C ARG A 143 -7.66 19.05 -8.27
N MET A 144 -6.74 18.76 -7.35
CA MET A 144 -6.81 17.56 -6.51
C MET A 144 -8.05 17.58 -5.61
N ARG A 145 -8.36 18.73 -4.99
CA ARG A 145 -9.58 18.88 -4.18
C ARG A 145 -10.86 18.77 -5.03
N ALA A 146 -10.85 19.32 -6.24
CA ALA A 146 -12.01 19.20 -7.15
C ALA A 146 -12.24 17.73 -7.56
N ILE A 147 -11.18 17.00 -7.87
CA ILE A 147 -11.27 15.56 -8.18
C ILE A 147 -11.81 14.81 -6.96
N ALA A 148 -11.22 15.01 -5.78
CA ALA A 148 -11.61 14.30 -4.58
C ALA A 148 -13.07 14.57 -4.17
N GLY A 149 -13.55 15.82 -4.35
CA GLY A 149 -14.95 16.17 -4.09
C GLY A 149 -15.92 15.60 -5.12
N ASP A 150 -15.56 15.63 -6.41
CA ASP A 150 -16.42 15.10 -7.46
C ASP A 150 -16.48 13.56 -7.46
N LEU A 151 -15.45 12.88 -6.93
CA LEU A 151 -15.35 11.41 -6.86
C LEU A 151 -15.65 10.83 -5.47
N ASP A 152 -16.28 11.60 -4.60
CA ASP A 152 -16.73 11.19 -3.25
C ASP A 152 -15.60 10.70 -2.33
N PHE A 153 -14.33 11.15 -2.54
CA PHE A 153 -13.23 10.73 -1.67
C PHE A 153 -13.35 11.30 -0.25
N TYR A 154 -13.97 12.47 -0.07
CA TYR A 154 -14.25 13.01 1.27
C TYR A 154 -15.22 12.11 2.04
N GLU A 155 -16.31 11.71 1.40
CA GLU A 155 -17.33 10.83 1.94
C GLU A 155 -16.78 9.42 2.22
N LEU A 156 -15.90 8.93 1.34
CA LEU A 156 -15.23 7.65 1.49
C LEU A 156 -14.27 7.63 2.71
N MET A 157 -13.65 8.77 3.02
CA MET A 157 -12.66 8.88 4.09
C MET A 157 -13.26 9.32 5.44
N GLU A 158 -14.47 9.88 5.48
CA GLU A 158 -15.15 10.29 6.72
C GLU A 158 -15.29 9.13 7.73
N PRO A 159 -15.79 7.93 7.37
CA PRO A 159 -15.88 6.80 8.30
C PRO A 159 -14.52 6.30 8.81
N ARG A 160 -13.43 6.71 8.17
CA ARG A 160 -12.06 6.39 8.55
C ARG A 160 -11.44 7.42 9.51
N GLY A 161 -12.25 8.40 9.93
CA GLY A 161 -11.88 9.42 10.91
C GLY A 161 -11.19 10.65 10.31
N TYR A 162 -11.36 10.89 9.01
CA TYR A 162 -10.89 12.13 8.38
C TYR A 162 -12.01 13.17 8.31
N ASN A 163 -11.65 14.42 8.54
CA ASN A 163 -12.52 15.56 8.24
C ASN A 163 -12.04 16.27 6.96
N VAL A 164 -12.90 17.15 6.43
CA VAL A 164 -12.64 17.91 5.21
C VAL A 164 -11.31 18.67 5.28
N SER A 165 -11.04 19.34 6.41
CA SER A 165 -9.81 20.15 6.56
C SER A 165 -8.53 19.30 6.49
N GLN A 166 -8.54 18.09 7.05
CA GLN A 166 -7.40 17.18 7.00
C GLN A 166 -7.16 16.71 5.57
N LEU A 167 -8.22 16.31 4.85
CA LEU A 167 -8.10 15.90 3.45
C LEU A 167 -7.67 17.07 2.55
N ASP A 168 -8.19 18.27 2.79
CA ASP A 168 -7.77 19.47 2.06
C ASP A 168 -6.27 19.78 2.24
N GLN A 169 -5.71 19.52 3.41
CA GLN A 169 -4.28 19.65 3.64
C GLN A 169 -3.48 18.63 2.82
N CYS A 170 -3.87 17.36 2.89
CA CYS A 170 -3.21 16.30 2.11
C CYS A 170 -3.32 16.54 0.59
N LEU A 171 -4.52 16.88 0.12
CA LEU A 171 -4.78 17.15 -1.31
C LEU A 171 -4.16 18.47 -1.78
N GLY A 172 -3.74 19.34 -0.87
CA GLY A 172 -3.06 20.59 -1.15
C GLY A 172 -1.55 20.54 -0.96
N ASP A 173 -0.99 19.43 -0.54
CA ASP A 173 0.43 19.27 -0.27
C ASP A 173 1.23 19.08 -1.57
N GLU A 174 1.78 20.19 -2.07
CA GLU A 174 2.58 20.18 -3.31
C GLU A 174 3.87 19.37 -3.17
N ALA A 175 4.45 19.30 -1.97
CA ALA A 175 5.65 18.51 -1.73
C ALA A 175 5.34 17.01 -1.82
N ALA A 176 4.22 16.55 -1.23
CA ALA A 176 3.75 15.18 -1.37
C ALA A 176 3.43 14.81 -2.82
N MET A 177 2.80 15.72 -3.58
CA MET A 177 2.54 15.51 -5.02
C MET A 177 3.83 15.30 -5.80
N GLN A 178 4.84 16.14 -5.57
CA GLN A 178 6.14 16.04 -6.25
C GLN A 178 6.86 14.75 -5.84
N ASP A 179 6.80 14.37 -4.57
CA ASP A 179 7.43 13.16 -4.08
C ASP A 179 6.81 11.89 -4.70
N ILE A 180 5.48 11.79 -4.73
CA ILE A 180 4.77 10.67 -5.39
C ILE A 180 5.19 10.54 -6.85
N VAL A 181 5.25 11.65 -7.59
CA VAL A 181 5.65 11.65 -9.00
C VAL A 181 7.12 11.25 -9.15
N ALA A 182 8.01 11.78 -8.30
CA ALA A 182 9.43 11.46 -8.35
C ALA A 182 9.71 9.96 -8.04
N ARG A 183 8.99 9.39 -7.06
CA ARG A 183 9.06 7.95 -6.75
C ARG A 183 8.64 7.10 -7.95
N MET A 184 7.52 7.45 -8.60
CA MET A 184 7.07 6.76 -9.82
C MET A 184 8.09 6.86 -10.96
N GLU A 185 8.70 8.03 -11.18
CA GLU A 185 9.73 8.21 -12.22
C GLU A 185 10.97 7.36 -11.94
N ALA A 186 11.40 7.28 -10.67
CA ALA A 186 12.50 6.43 -10.26
C ALA A 186 12.17 4.94 -10.46
N ASP A 187 10.95 4.51 -10.14
CA ASP A 187 10.48 3.14 -10.39
C ASP A 187 10.44 2.81 -11.89
N ASN A 188 9.94 3.72 -12.72
CA ASN A 188 9.95 3.53 -14.17
C ASN A 188 11.38 3.40 -14.74
N ALA A 189 12.32 4.19 -14.22
CA ALA A 189 13.71 4.10 -14.62
C ALA A 189 14.38 2.77 -14.18
N ALA A 190 14.00 2.24 -13.02
CA ALA A 190 14.58 1.02 -12.46
C ALA A 190 13.96 -0.26 -13.01
N PHE A 191 12.66 -0.26 -13.30
CA PHE A 191 11.87 -1.46 -13.60
C PHE A 191 11.26 -1.49 -15.01
N GLU A 192 11.30 -0.38 -15.77
CA GLU A 192 10.69 -0.26 -17.10
C GLU A 192 9.22 -0.76 -17.09
N ILE A 193 8.39 -0.23 -16.18
CA ILE A 193 7.04 -0.72 -15.88
C ILE A 193 6.15 -0.69 -17.14
N PRO A 194 5.73 -1.85 -17.69
CA PRO A 194 5.01 -1.90 -18.97
C PRO A 194 3.52 -1.54 -18.84
N GLY A 195 2.99 -1.55 -17.63
CA GLY A 195 1.58 -1.28 -17.34
C GLY A 195 1.21 -1.61 -15.90
N THR A 196 -0.09 -1.61 -15.58
CA THR A 196 -0.58 -1.89 -14.22
C THR A 196 -1.72 -2.91 -14.19
N PRO A 197 -1.79 -3.76 -13.16
CA PRO A 197 -0.73 -3.99 -12.20
C PRO A 197 0.49 -4.65 -12.82
N SER A 198 1.69 -4.36 -12.31
CA SER A 198 2.92 -5.10 -12.59
C SER A 198 3.57 -5.51 -11.28
N PHE A 199 4.39 -6.55 -11.30
CA PHE A 199 4.95 -7.12 -10.10
C PHE A 199 6.45 -7.38 -10.24
N ALA A 200 7.18 -7.14 -9.14
CA ALA A 200 8.55 -7.60 -9.01
C ALA A 200 8.68 -8.48 -7.76
N VAL A 201 9.41 -9.57 -7.87
CA VAL A 201 9.74 -10.47 -6.75
C VAL A 201 11.25 -10.47 -6.55
N ASN A 202 11.68 -10.16 -5.31
CA ASN A 202 13.09 -10.08 -4.95
C ASN A 202 13.89 -9.18 -5.92
N GLY A 203 13.29 -8.02 -6.29
CA GLY A 203 13.90 -7.04 -7.19
C GLY A 203 13.84 -7.38 -8.68
N ASN A 204 13.27 -8.53 -9.06
CA ASN A 204 13.16 -8.95 -10.46
C ASN A 204 11.72 -8.76 -10.97
N MET A 205 11.56 -7.94 -12.02
CA MET A 205 10.28 -7.75 -12.68
C MET A 205 9.76 -9.08 -13.25
N LEU A 206 8.45 -9.31 -13.14
CA LEU A 206 7.77 -10.48 -13.70
C LEU A 206 7.08 -10.11 -15.03
N PRO A 207 7.70 -10.40 -16.19
CA PRO A 207 7.13 -10.03 -17.48
C PRO A 207 5.81 -10.76 -17.76
N GLY A 208 4.78 -10.02 -18.22
CA GLY A 208 3.48 -10.60 -18.59
C GLY A 208 2.61 -11.04 -17.42
N VAL A 209 3.00 -10.73 -16.19
CA VAL A 209 2.23 -11.05 -14.96
C VAL A 209 1.45 -9.80 -14.56
N HIS A 210 0.11 -9.82 -14.73
CA HIS A 210 -0.77 -8.66 -14.52
C HIS A 210 -2.07 -9.01 -13.77
N SER A 211 -2.11 -10.15 -13.05
CA SER A 211 -3.27 -10.57 -12.27
C SER A 211 -2.84 -11.43 -11.09
N TRP A 212 -3.73 -11.63 -10.10
CA TRP A 212 -3.49 -12.53 -8.99
C TRP A 212 -3.22 -13.96 -9.44
N ALA A 213 -4.03 -14.49 -10.35
CA ALA A 213 -3.88 -15.85 -10.86
C ALA A 213 -2.51 -16.09 -11.54
N ALA A 214 -1.98 -15.07 -12.23
CA ALA A 214 -0.66 -15.15 -12.86
C ALA A 214 0.48 -14.95 -11.84
N LEU A 215 0.28 -14.13 -10.78
CA LEU A 215 1.30 -13.87 -9.77
C LEU A 215 1.49 -15.03 -8.78
N GLN A 216 0.40 -15.66 -8.33
CA GLN A 216 0.41 -16.63 -7.25
C GLN A 216 1.43 -17.77 -7.43
N PRO A 217 1.63 -18.38 -8.62
CA PRO A 217 2.65 -19.40 -8.83
C PRO A 217 4.08 -18.94 -8.51
N HIS A 218 4.39 -17.66 -8.72
CA HIS A 218 5.71 -17.09 -8.46
C HIS A 218 6.01 -16.90 -6.97
N LEU A 219 5.01 -16.90 -6.10
CA LEU A 219 5.16 -16.78 -4.65
C LEU A 219 5.40 -18.13 -3.96
N ASN A 220 5.06 -19.24 -4.61
CA ASN A 220 5.15 -20.59 -4.04
C ASN A 220 6.47 -21.33 -4.35
N THR A 221 7.39 -20.69 -5.08
CA THR A 221 8.63 -21.34 -5.59
C THR A 221 9.88 -20.99 -4.79
N GLN A 222 9.71 -20.39 -3.59
CA GLN A 222 10.86 -19.99 -2.74
C GLN A 222 10.89 -20.73 -1.40
#